data_39b494b41e9cf74d95e6a3f4c1b35609
#
_entry.id   39b494b41e9cf74d95e6a3f4c1b35609
#
_cell.length_a   1.000
_cell.length_b   1.000
_cell.length_c   1.000
_cell.angle_alpha   90.00
_cell.angle_beta   90.00
_cell.angle_gamma   90.00
#
_symmetry.space_group_name_H-M   'P 1'
#
loop_
_entity.id
_entity.type
_entity.pdbx_description
1 polymer ?
#
loop_
_entity_poly.entity_id
_entity_poly.type
_entity_poly.pdbx_seq_one_letter_code
_entity_poly.pdbx_strand_id
1 'polypeptide(L)'
;MPASQTGKVAIVTGGTANLGRLFAEALSADGANVMVHYNSARRADEAGETVKALEAAGVQAASYQGDLTDRAHITGLVDSTVERFGSWDILVNTTGVIVRKPLAETTEQEFDNSFSVNAKIPFFLMAEAFTKMADNGRVINMVTTQVAVTAATYSCYAGSKSPVEHFTKAFAKEIGPRGVTVNCIAPGPQKTSFLYGAETDDTLKWLAGQTISGELGEPADVVPVMRFLAAPETSWVTAQTVYVNGGMISPIN
;
A
#
# COMPACT_ATOMS: atom_id res chain seq x y z
N MET A 1 19.96 4.88 -12.10
CA MET A 1 18.96 4.22 -12.97
C MET A 1 17.99 3.52 -12.03
N PRO A 2 16.66 3.49 -12.31
CA PRO A 2 15.78 2.66 -11.52
C PRO A 2 16.26 1.20 -11.59
N ALA A 3 16.14 0.48 -10.48
CA ALA A 3 16.51 -0.93 -10.42
C ALA A 3 15.61 -1.70 -11.37
N SER A 4 16.16 -2.59 -12.19
CA SER A 4 15.38 -3.40 -13.11
C SER A 4 14.54 -4.41 -12.32
N GLN A 5 13.23 -4.45 -12.61
CA GLN A 5 12.29 -5.45 -12.12
C GLN A 5 11.94 -6.49 -13.21
N THR A 6 12.76 -6.55 -14.27
CA THR A 6 12.53 -7.47 -15.38
C THR A 6 12.43 -8.93 -14.89
N GLY A 7 11.35 -9.60 -15.29
CA GLY A 7 11.05 -10.97 -14.89
C GLY A 7 10.41 -11.12 -13.51
N LYS A 8 10.20 -10.02 -12.78
CA LYS A 8 9.49 -10.00 -11.50
C LYS A 8 7.98 -9.87 -11.72
N VAL A 9 7.21 -10.36 -10.76
CA VAL A 9 5.75 -10.29 -10.74
C VAL A 9 5.29 -9.57 -9.48
N ALA A 10 4.54 -8.49 -9.66
CA ALA A 10 4.03 -7.67 -8.58
C ALA A 10 2.51 -7.80 -8.44
N ILE A 11 2.04 -7.88 -7.19
CA ILE A 11 0.65 -7.64 -6.83
C ILE A 11 0.56 -6.22 -6.23
N VAL A 12 -0.34 -5.40 -6.77
CA VAL A 12 -0.66 -4.08 -6.22
C VAL A 12 -2.14 -4.05 -5.84
N THR A 13 -2.44 -4.07 -4.54
CA THR A 13 -3.81 -3.99 -4.06
C THR A 13 -4.31 -2.53 -4.12
N GLY A 14 -5.59 -2.32 -4.50
CA GLY A 14 -6.07 -0.95 -4.76
C GLY A 14 -5.34 -0.27 -5.93
N GLY A 15 -4.83 -1.06 -6.90
CA GLY A 15 -3.92 -0.64 -7.95
C GLY A 15 -4.54 0.18 -9.09
N THR A 16 -5.82 0.54 -9.01
CA THR A 16 -6.52 1.27 -10.09
C THR A 16 -6.64 2.77 -9.84
N ALA A 17 -6.23 3.27 -8.67
CA ALA A 17 -6.36 4.69 -8.32
C ALA A 17 -5.25 5.17 -7.36
N ASN A 18 -5.09 6.48 -7.27
CA ASN A 18 -4.20 7.16 -6.31
C ASN A 18 -2.78 6.54 -6.30
N LEU A 19 -2.20 6.34 -5.10
CA LEU A 19 -0.87 5.74 -4.94
C LEU A 19 -0.76 4.35 -5.56
N GLY A 20 -1.80 3.52 -5.46
CA GLY A 20 -1.78 2.17 -5.99
C GLY A 20 -1.55 2.15 -7.51
N ARG A 21 -2.23 3.02 -8.26
CA ARG A 21 -2.04 3.15 -9.71
C ARG A 21 -0.62 3.63 -10.05
N LEU A 22 -0.13 4.66 -9.37
CA LEU A 22 1.22 5.18 -9.59
C LEU A 22 2.29 4.13 -9.29
N PHE A 23 2.10 3.30 -8.27
CA PHE A 23 3.02 2.22 -7.95
C PHE A 23 3.00 1.11 -8.98
N ALA A 24 1.80 0.75 -9.48
CA ALA A 24 1.67 -0.22 -10.56
C ALA A 24 2.37 0.28 -11.84
N GLU A 25 2.14 1.54 -12.23
CA GLU A 25 2.79 2.19 -13.37
C GLU A 25 4.32 2.26 -13.19
N ALA A 26 4.80 2.56 -11.99
CA ALA A 26 6.23 2.61 -11.69
C ALA A 26 6.89 1.23 -11.80
N LEU A 27 6.26 0.18 -11.25
CA LEU A 27 6.78 -1.18 -11.33
C LEU A 27 6.77 -1.72 -12.75
N SER A 28 5.72 -1.43 -13.55
CA SER A 28 5.68 -1.81 -14.96
C SER A 28 6.76 -1.09 -15.78
N ALA A 29 6.97 0.19 -15.54
CA ALA A 29 8.04 0.96 -16.18
C ALA A 29 9.45 0.44 -15.82
N ASP A 30 9.60 -0.18 -14.65
CA ASP A 30 10.83 -0.86 -14.21
C ASP A 30 10.94 -2.31 -14.74
N GLY A 31 9.93 -2.82 -15.47
CA GLY A 31 9.94 -4.10 -16.17
C GLY A 31 9.24 -5.25 -15.44
N ALA A 32 8.52 -5.00 -14.34
CA ALA A 32 7.73 -6.04 -13.66
C ALA A 32 6.41 -6.32 -14.38
N ASN A 33 5.99 -7.57 -14.43
CA ASN A 33 4.62 -7.95 -14.71
C ASN A 33 3.73 -7.59 -13.51
N VAL A 34 2.52 -7.11 -13.73
CA VAL A 34 1.70 -6.57 -12.63
C VAL A 34 0.29 -7.12 -12.63
N MET A 35 -0.12 -7.65 -11.48
CA MET A 35 -1.50 -7.91 -11.13
C MET A 35 -2.04 -6.73 -10.32
N VAL A 36 -3.00 -5.99 -10.86
CA VAL A 36 -3.69 -4.93 -10.11
C VAL A 36 -4.99 -5.45 -9.52
N HIS A 37 -5.18 -5.25 -8.22
CA HIS A 37 -6.43 -5.58 -7.57
C HIS A 37 -7.34 -4.36 -7.46
N TYR A 38 -8.65 -4.58 -7.61
CA TYR A 38 -9.70 -3.60 -7.31
C TYR A 38 -10.91 -4.27 -6.62
N ASN A 39 -11.58 -3.54 -5.73
CA ASN A 39 -12.61 -4.13 -4.87
C ASN A 39 -13.97 -4.31 -5.58
N SER A 40 -14.45 -3.29 -6.28
CA SER A 40 -15.82 -3.22 -6.77
C SER A 40 -15.90 -3.29 -8.29
N ALA A 41 -16.85 -4.07 -8.82
CA ALA A 41 -17.14 -4.15 -10.25
C ALA A 41 -17.41 -2.77 -10.90
N ARG A 42 -17.80 -1.76 -10.13
CA ARG A 42 -17.96 -0.37 -10.60
C ARG A 42 -16.66 0.25 -11.10
N ARG A 43 -15.51 -0.31 -10.74
CA ARG A 43 -14.18 0.14 -11.17
C ARG A 43 -13.58 -0.71 -12.28
N ALA A 44 -14.39 -1.54 -12.96
CA ALA A 44 -13.90 -2.42 -14.01
C ALA A 44 -13.30 -1.65 -15.19
N ASP A 45 -13.91 -0.53 -15.57
CA ASP A 45 -13.39 0.32 -16.66
C ASP A 45 -12.05 0.95 -16.28
N GLU A 46 -11.93 1.50 -15.06
CA GLU A 46 -10.66 2.04 -14.53
C GLU A 46 -9.57 0.96 -14.46
N ALA A 47 -9.96 -0.28 -14.11
CA ALA A 47 -9.03 -1.42 -14.08
C ALA A 47 -8.55 -1.79 -15.49
N GLY A 48 -9.46 -1.80 -16.48
CA GLY A 48 -9.13 -2.04 -17.87
C GLY A 48 -8.21 -0.96 -18.46
N GLU A 49 -8.45 0.31 -18.14
CA GLU A 49 -7.56 1.42 -18.54
C GLU A 49 -6.18 1.30 -17.88
N THR A 50 -6.15 0.93 -16.60
CA THR A 50 -4.89 0.72 -15.88
C THR A 50 -4.09 -0.40 -16.51
N VAL A 51 -4.69 -1.57 -16.77
CA VAL A 51 -4.01 -2.70 -17.41
C VAL A 51 -3.42 -2.28 -18.76
N LYS A 52 -4.18 -1.59 -19.62
CA LYS A 52 -3.68 -1.08 -20.91
C LYS A 52 -2.48 -0.15 -20.74
N ALA A 53 -2.51 0.74 -19.75
CA ALA A 53 -1.41 1.65 -19.49
C ALA A 53 -0.13 0.90 -19.05
N LEU A 54 -0.29 -0.16 -18.23
CA LEU A 54 0.84 -0.99 -17.80
C LEU A 54 1.43 -1.80 -18.97
N GLU A 55 0.58 -2.39 -19.81
CA GLU A 55 1.00 -3.13 -21.01
C GLU A 55 1.74 -2.25 -22.02
N ALA A 56 1.41 -0.97 -22.09
CA ALA A 56 2.12 -0.01 -22.94
C ALA A 56 3.60 0.17 -22.54
N ALA A 57 3.99 -0.20 -21.31
CA ALA A 57 5.38 -0.27 -20.88
C ALA A 57 6.13 -1.54 -21.36
N GLY A 58 5.45 -2.44 -22.09
CA GLY A 58 6.05 -3.66 -22.66
C GLY A 58 6.07 -4.86 -21.70
N VAL A 59 5.31 -4.81 -20.60
CA VAL A 59 5.16 -5.91 -19.64
C VAL A 59 3.80 -6.59 -19.77
N GLN A 60 3.61 -7.74 -19.12
CA GLN A 60 2.29 -8.33 -18.98
C GLN A 60 1.58 -7.70 -17.77
N ALA A 61 0.30 -7.41 -17.94
CA ALA A 61 -0.54 -6.95 -16.85
C ALA A 61 -1.89 -7.68 -16.83
N ALA A 62 -2.51 -7.73 -15.66
CA ALA A 62 -3.85 -8.26 -15.48
C ALA A 62 -4.53 -7.58 -14.30
N SER A 63 -5.83 -7.72 -14.20
CA SER A 63 -6.59 -7.22 -13.04
C SER A 63 -7.37 -8.34 -12.36
N TYR A 64 -7.53 -8.23 -11.05
CA TYR A 64 -8.33 -9.12 -10.22
C TYR A 64 -9.39 -8.30 -9.46
N GLN A 65 -10.65 -8.68 -9.57
CA GLN A 65 -11.75 -8.07 -8.82
C GLN A 65 -12.13 -8.96 -7.63
N GLY A 66 -12.20 -8.36 -6.44
CA GLY A 66 -12.68 -9.05 -5.25
C GLY A 66 -12.64 -8.19 -3.99
N ASP A 67 -13.53 -8.46 -3.06
CA ASP A 67 -13.49 -7.83 -1.74
C ASP A 67 -12.50 -8.58 -0.83
N LEU A 68 -11.31 -8.02 -0.62
CA LEU A 68 -10.26 -8.65 0.19
C LEU A 68 -10.58 -8.72 1.69
N THR A 69 -11.71 -8.18 2.15
CA THR A 69 -12.21 -8.46 3.51
C THR A 69 -12.69 -9.90 3.65
N ASP A 70 -13.06 -10.53 2.53
CA ASP A 70 -13.22 -11.98 2.42
C ASP A 70 -11.88 -12.64 2.09
N ARG A 71 -11.45 -13.57 2.95
CA ARG A 71 -10.20 -14.28 2.79
C ARG A 71 -10.12 -15.09 1.49
N ALA A 72 -11.24 -15.60 0.99
CA ALA A 72 -11.28 -16.34 -0.26
C ALA A 72 -10.77 -15.50 -1.45
N HIS A 73 -11.09 -14.19 -1.46
CA HIS A 73 -10.58 -13.29 -2.49
C HIS A 73 -9.09 -12.97 -2.33
N ILE A 74 -8.54 -12.98 -1.10
CA ILE A 74 -7.09 -12.84 -0.89
C ILE A 74 -6.36 -14.03 -1.51
N THR A 75 -6.80 -15.25 -1.19
CA THR A 75 -6.24 -16.49 -1.75
C THR A 75 -6.41 -16.51 -3.28
N GLY A 76 -7.61 -16.19 -3.79
CA GLY A 76 -7.89 -16.13 -5.22
C GLY A 76 -7.04 -15.11 -5.99
N LEU A 77 -6.77 -13.94 -5.41
CA LEU A 77 -5.87 -12.93 -5.99
C LEU A 77 -4.45 -13.50 -6.17
N VAL A 78 -3.92 -14.13 -5.13
CA VAL A 78 -2.57 -14.70 -5.17
C VAL A 78 -2.50 -15.87 -6.14
N ASP A 79 -3.46 -16.80 -6.08
CA ASP A 79 -3.51 -17.98 -6.97
C ASP A 79 -3.63 -17.56 -8.44
N SER A 80 -4.53 -16.62 -8.75
CA SER A 80 -4.68 -16.08 -10.11
C SER A 80 -3.39 -15.39 -10.60
N THR A 81 -2.63 -14.76 -9.69
CA THR A 81 -1.35 -14.13 -10.04
C THR A 81 -0.31 -15.17 -10.41
N VAL A 82 -0.15 -16.20 -9.56
CA VAL A 82 0.81 -17.29 -9.80
C VAL A 82 0.43 -18.09 -11.04
N GLU A 83 -0.86 -18.38 -11.24
CA GLU A 83 -1.37 -19.06 -12.44
C GLU A 83 -1.08 -18.24 -13.71
N ARG A 84 -1.30 -16.93 -13.67
CA ARG A 84 -1.17 -16.04 -14.84
C ARG A 84 0.27 -15.77 -15.22
N PHE A 85 1.16 -15.57 -14.24
CA PHE A 85 2.51 -15.06 -14.46
C PHE A 85 3.63 -16.04 -14.06
N GLY A 86 3.29 -17.16 -13.40
CA GLY A 86 4.24 -18.19 -12.97
C GLY A 86 4.98 -17.88 -11.67
N SER A 87 4.87 -16.68 -11.11
CA SER A 87 5.55 -16.24 -9.87
C SER A 87 4.76 -15.16 -9.14
N TRP A 88 5.18 -14.88 -7.91
CA TRP A 88 4.81 -13.68 -7.16
C TRP A 88 6.02 -13.19 -6.34
N ASP A 89 6.59 -12.07 -6.71
CA ASP A 89 7.86 -11.56 -6.17
C ASP A 89 7.66 -10.31 -5.30
N ILE A 90 6.68 -9.45 -5.64
CA ILE A 90 6.49 -8.15 -4.99
C ILE A 90 5.03 -8.01 -4.56
N LEU A 91 4.82 -7.59 -3.30
CA LEU A 91 3.54 -7.13 -2.79
C LEU A 91 3.62 -5.63 -2.45
N VAL A 92 2.76 -4.83 -3.06
CA VAL A 92 2.51 -3.46 -2.63
C VAL A 92 1.05 -3.35 -2.18
N ASN A 93 0.85 -3.29 -0.88
CA ASN A 93 -0.47 -3.27 -0.28
C ASN A 93 -0.90 -1.83 0.00
N THR A 94 -1.77 -1.28 -0.87
CA THR A 94 -2.26 0.11 -0.77
C THR A 94 -3.71 0.23 -0.30
N THR A 95 -4.38 -0.88 0.02
CA THR A 95 -5.77 -0.83 0.50
C THR A 95 -5.89 0.01 1.77
N GLY A 96 -6.98 0.76 1.85
CA GLY A 96 -7.28 1.55 3.03
C GLY A 96 -8.61 2.27 2.96
N VAL A 97 -9.16 2.57 4.13
CA VAL A 97 -10.31 3.44 4.33
C VAL A 97 -10.03 4.41 5.46
N ILE A 98 -10.51 5.65 5.35
CA ILE A 98 -10.41 6.64 6.41
C ILE A 98 -11.76 6.74 7.12
N VAL A 99 -11.75 6.53 8.42
CA VAL A 99 -12.85 6.90 9.33
C VAL A 99 -12.35 8.06 10.17
N ARG A 100 -12.88 9.26 9.88
CA ARG A 100 -12.51 10.50 10.55
C ARG A 100 -13.72 11.12 11.23
N LYS A 101 -13.85 10.88 12.52
CA LYS A 101 -14.89 11.43 13.38
C LYS A 101 -14.51 11.29 14.86
N PRO A 102 -15.18 12.01 15.77
CA PRO A 102 -15.00 11.80 17.20
C PRO A 102 -15.16 10.32 17.58
N LEU A 103 -14.36 9.84 18.53
CA LEU A 103 -14.41 8.45 18.97
C LEU A 103 -15.81 8.01 19.41
N ALA A 104 -16.52 8.87 20.12
CA ALA A 104 -17.87 8.59 20.62
C ALA A 104 -18.94 8.48 19.49
N GLU A 105 -18.63 8.96 18.29
CA GLU A 105 -19.54 8.93 17.12
C GLU A 105 -19.18 7.80 16.15
N THR A 106 -18.07 7.09 16.39
CA THR A 106 -17.67 5.96 15.56
C THR A 106 -18.56 4.77 15.86
N THR A 107 -19.27 4.28 14.85
CA THR A 107 -20.11 3.10 14.99
C THR A 107 -19.28 1.81 14.98
N GLU A 108 -19.83 0.72 15.56
CA GLU A 108 -19.22 -0.61 15.52
C GLU A 108 -18.93 -1.05 14.08
N GLN A 109 -19.89 -0.83 13.15
CA GLN A 109 -19.72 -1.16 11.74
C GLN A 109 -18.55 -0.42 11.09
N GLU A 110 -18.36 0.88 11.38
CA GLU A 110 -17.23 1.65 10.87
C GLU A 110 -15.91 1.17 11.45
N PHE A 111 -15.90 0.84 12.73
CA PHE A 111 -14.74 0.25 13.39
C PHE A 111 -14.35 -1.08 12.75
N ASP A 112 -15.30 -2.02 12.63
CA ASP A 112 -15.09 -3.34 12.04
C ASP A 112 -14.62 -3.25 10.58
N ASN A 113 -15.26 -2.39 9.78
CA ASN A 113 -14.84 -2.15 8.40
C ASN A 113 -13.42 -1.57 8.34
N SER A 114 -13.10 -0.60 9.20
CA SER A 114 -11.77 0.03 9.24
C SER A 114 -10.68 -0.99 9.57
N PHE A 115 -10.88 -1.81 10.59
CA PHE A 115 -9.94 -2.87 10.96
C PHE A 115 -9.88 -4.00 9.92
N SER A 116 -11.00 -4.36 9.31
CA SER A 116 -11.04 -5.36 8.24
C SER A 116 -10.22 -4.92 7.02
N VAL A 117 -10.37 -3.67 6.59
CA VAL A 117 -9.65 -3.16 5.42
C VAL A 117 -8.20 -2.80 5.76
N ASN A 118 -7.97 -2.06 6.86
CA ASN A 118 -6.66 -1.47 7.14
C ASN A 118 -5.68 -2.44 7.84
N ALA A 119 -6.17 -3.42 8.61
CA ALA A 119 -5.33 -4.35 9.37
C ALA A 119 -5.45 -5.81 8.90
N LYS A 120 -6.68 -6.34 8.75
CA LYS A 120 -6.89 -7.75 8.41
C LYS A 120 -6.38 -8.09 7.01
N ILE A 121 -6.65 -7.25 6.00
CA ILE A 121 -6.18 -7.48 4.62
C ILE A 121 -4.66 -7.60 4.56
N PRO A 122 -3.84 -6.62 5.03
CA PRO A 122 -2.39 -6.76 5.00
C PRO A 122 -1.88 -7.97 5.78
N PHE A 123 -2.48 -8.29 6.92
CA PHE A 123 -2.12 -9.47 7.69
C PHE A 123 -2.25 -10.76 6.87
N PHE A 124 -3.39 -10.96 6.23
CA PHE A 124 -3.62 -12.20 5.46
C PHE A 124 -2.92 -12.23 4.10
N LEU A 125 -2.63 -11.08 3.49
CA LEU A 125 -1.74 -11.04 2.32
C LEU A 125 -0.31 -11.47 2.70
N MET A 126 0.20 -11.05 3.85
CA MET A 126 1.48 -11.53 4.37
C MET A 126 1.45 -13.02 4.69
N ALA A 127 0.33 -13.54 5.21
CA ALA A 127 0.17 -14.99 5.44
C ALA A 127 0.23 -15.80 4.13
N GLU A 128 -0.38 -15.32 3.03
CA GLU A 128 -0.21 -15.96 1.71
C GLU A 128 1.23 -15.82 1.20
N ALA A 129 1.90 -14.69 1.45
CA ALA A 129 3.29 -14.48 1.05
C ALA A 129 4.24 -15.48 1.72
N PHE A 130 3.95 -15.88 2.95
CA PHE A 130 4.76 -16.88 3.66
C PHE A 130 4.90 -18.20 2.89
N THR A 131 3.85 -18.60 2.17
CA THR A 131 3.82 -19.89 1.46
C THR A 131 4.02 -19.78 -0.05
N LYS A 132 3.58 -18.67 -0.67
CA LYS A 132 3.45 -18.57 -2.14
C LYS A 132 4.38 -17.52 -2.78
N MET A 133 4.94 -16.59 -2.01
CA MET A 133 5.88 -15.61 -2.55
C MET A 133 7.21 -16.26 -2.90
N ALA A 134 7.84 -15.83 -3.97
CA ALA A 134 9.18 -16.25 -4.35
C ALA A 134 10.23 -15.83 -3.30
N ASP A 135 11.34 -16.56 -3.23
CA ASP A 135 12.48 -16.16 -2.40
C ASP A 135 13.08 -14.84 -2.90
N ASN A 136 13.66 -14.07 -1.98
CA ASN A 136 14.14 -12.72 -2.23
C ASN A 136 13.04 -11.73 -2.64
N GLY A 137 11.79 -11.99 -2.24
CA GLY A 137 10.64 -11.13 -2.49
C GLY A 137 10.64 -9.82 -1.72
N ARG A 138 9.67 -8.97 -2.01
CA ARG A 138 9.49 -7.65 -1.41
C ARG A 138 8.05 -7.44 -0.96
N VAL A 139 7.83 -7.14 0.31
CA VAL A 139 6.52 -6.78 0.85
C VAL A 139 6.56 -5.34 1.33
N ILE A 140 5.67 -4.52 0.80
CA ILE A 140 5.56 -3.09 1.11
C ILE A 140 4.12 -2.79 1.53
N ASN A 141 3.91 -2.49 2.80
CA ASN A 141 2.62 -2.14 3.35
C ASN A 141 2.46 -0.62 3.47
N MET A 142 1.33 -0.09 3.02
CA MET A 142 1.02 1.33 3.23
C MET A 142 0.34 1.51 4.59
N VAL A 143 1.01 2.25 5.46
CA VAL A 143 0.44 2.77 6.69
C VAL A 143 0.13 4.26 6.53
N THR A 144 0.36 5.07 7.51
CA THR A 144 0.11 6.51 7.50
C THR A 144 1.01 7.20 8.52
N THR A 145 1.36 8.45 8.30
CA THR A 145 2.01 9.28 9.31
C THR A 145 1.24 9.32 10.63
N GLN A 146 -0.08 9.12 10.61
CA GLN A 146 -0.93 9.08 11.81
C GLN A 146 -0.60 7.93 12.79
N VAL A 147 0.21 6.94 12.42
CA VAL A 147 0.67 5.91 13.36
C VAL A 147 1.72 6.43 14.36
N ALA A 148 2.37 7.54 14.05
CA ALA A 148 3.39 8.16 14.89
C ALA A 148 2.98 9.53 15.46
N VAL A 149 1.91 10.18 14.93
CA VAL A 149 1.32 11.40 15.50
C VAL A 149 -0.10 11.15 15.96
N THR A 150 -0.53 11.91 16.95
CA THR A 150 -1.93 11.92 17.38
C THR A 150 -2.64 13.16 16.87
N ALA A 151 -3.80 12.96 16.26
CA ALA A 151 -4.72 14.02 15.92
C ALA A 151 -6.14 13.65 16.36
N ALA A 152 -6.90 14.62 16.83
CA ALA A 152 -8.30 14.42 17.16
C ALA A 152 -9.06 13.88 15.94
N THR A 153 -10.07 13.06 16.18
CA THR A 153 -10.94 12.45 15.15
C THR A 153 -10.33 11.33 14.29
N TYR A 154 -9.05 11.01 14.46
CA TYR A 154 -8.37 9.93 13.72
C TYR A 154 -8.21 8.62 14.51
N SER A 155 -8.81 8.49 15.69
CA SER A 155 -8.63 7.33 16.58
C SER A 155 -8.91 5.99 15.88
N CYS A 156 -10.00 5.88 15.13
CA CYS A 156 -10.35 4.66 14.40
C CYS A 156 -9.38 4.40 13.23
N TYR A 157 -9.09 5.41 12.42
CA TYR A 157 -8.19 5.28 11.27
C TYR A 157 -6.76 4.94 11.69
N ALA A 158 -6.16 5.78 12.55
CA ALA A 158 -4.80 5.57 13.03
C ALA A 158 -4.68 4.25 13.80
N GLY A 159 -5.66 3.96 14.67
CA GLY A 159 -5.72 2.72 15.42
C GLY A 159 -5.77 1.47 14.53
N SER A 160 -6.53 1.52 13.43
CA SER A 160 -6.61 0.38 12.49
C SER A 160 -5.37 0.21 11.59
N LYS A 161 -4.59 1.28 11.36
CA LYS A 161 -3.31 1.22 10.62
C LYS A 161 -2.12 0.84 11.50
N SER A 162 -2.15 1.17 12.79
CA SER A 162 -1.03 0.94 13.72
C SER A 162 -0.59 -0.53 13.84
N PRO A 163 -1.48 -1.54 13.87
CA PRO A 163 -1.07 -2.94 13.95
C PRO A 163 -0.19 -3.39 12.79
N VAL A 164 -0.34 -2.77 11.61
CA VAL A 164 0.40 -3.18 10.41
C VAL A 164 1.90 -2.98 10.55
N GLU A 165 2.36 -1.95 11.26
CA GLU A 165 3.78 -1.79 11.57
C GLU A 165 4.32 -2.95 12.39
N HIS A 166 3.55 -3.40 13.39
CA HIS A 166 3.97 -4.51 14.23
C HIS A 166 3.93 -5.84 13.46
N PHE A 167 2.88 -6.07 12.66
CA PHE A 167 2.80 -7.23 11.78
C PHE A 167 3.98 -7.27 10.81
N THR A 168 4.34 -6.14 10.21
CA THR A 168 5.50 -5.99 9.33
C THR A 168 6.80 -6.40 10.01
N LYS A 169 7.03 -5.92 11.24
CA LYS A 169 8.24 -6.24 12.02
C LYS A 169 8.31 -7.72 12.43
N ALA A 170 7.18 -8.30 12.83
CA ALA A 170 7.10 -9.72 13.19
C ALA A 170 7.31 -10.59 11.95
N PHE A 171 6.56 -10.35 10.89
CA PHE A 171 6.60 -11.12 9.67
C PHE A 171 7.97 -11.05 8.97
N ALA A 172 8.66 -9.90 9.03
CA ALA A 172 10.03 -9.77 8.51
C ALA A 172 10.99 -10.77 9.16
N LYS A 173 10.81 -11.10 10.44
CA LYS A 173 11.63 -12.11 11.13
C LYS A 173 11.26 -13.53 10.71
N GLU A 174 9.97 -13.79 10.50
CA GLU A 174 9.48 -15.10 10.13
C GLU A 174 9.88 -15.50 8.71
N ILE A 175 9.76 -14.57 7.73
CA ILE A 175 10.03 -14.83 6.32
C ILE A 175 11.46 -14.50 5.91
N GLY A 176 12.20 -13.77 6.74
CA GLY A 176 13.56 -13.29 6.46
C GLY A 176 14.56 -14.36 6.02
N PRO A 177 14.53 -15.61 6.55
CA PRO A 177 15.40 -16.70 6.07
C PRO A 177 15.27 -17.00 4.57
N ARG A 178 14.16 -16.60 3.93
CA ARG A 178 13.96 -16.72 2.48
C ARG A 178 14.45 -15.49 1.69
N GLY A 179 15.15 -14.55 2.34
CA GLY A 179 15.63 -13.31 1.69
C GLY A 179 14.54 -12.26 1.42
N VAL A 180 13.31 -12.49 1.88
CA VAL A 180 12.19 -11.56 1.69
C VAL A 180 12.32 -10.39 2.66
N THR A 181 12.21 -9.16 2.15
CA THR A 181 12.11 -7.97 2.99
C THR A 181 10.67 -7.53 3.17
N VAL A 182 10.34 -7.03 4.35
CA VAL A 182 8.99 -6.56 4.69
C VAL A 182 9.09 -5.19 5.34
N ASN A 183 8.51 -4.17 4.70
CA ASN A 183 8.61 -2.78 5.14
C ASN A 183 7.26 -2.07 5.07
N CYS A 184 7.15 -0.95 5.79
CA CYS A 184 6.05 0.00 5.68
C CYS A 184 6.50 1.29 5.02
N ILE A 185 5.60 1.92 4.27
CA ILE A 185 5.68 3.34 3.91
C ILE A 185 4.56 4.06 4.66
N ALA A 186 4.90 5.17 5.30
CA ALA A 186 4.00 6.03 6.05
C ALA A 186 3.90 7.42 5.38
N PRO A 187 3.00 7.60 4.39
CA PRO A 187 2.82 8.89 3.77
C PRO A 187 2.24 9.93 4.73
N GLY A 188 2.61 11.18 4.51
CA GLY A 188 1.90 12.35 5.00
C GLY A 188 0.62 12.61 4.19
N PRO A 189 -0.01 13.76 4.38
CA PRO A 189 -1.20 14.14 3.61
C PRO A 189 -0.82 14.39 2.15
N GLN A 190 -1.44 13.61 1.25
CA GLN A 190 -1.18 13.65 -0.20
C GLN A 190 -2.39 14.18 -0.96
N LYS A 191 -2.18 14.92 -2.05
CA LYS A 191 -3.23 15.42 -2.95
C LYS A 191 -3.90 14.27 -3.72
N THR A 192 -4.80 13.55 -3.05
CA THR A 192 -5.50 12.38 -3.58
C THR A 192 -7.00 12.48 -3.35
N SER A 193 -7.80 11.79 -4.18
CA SER A 193 -9.23 11.64 -3.93
C SER A 193 -9.52 10.91 -2.60
N PHE A 194 -8.58 10.10 -2.13
CA PHE A 194 -8.64 9.40 -0.84
C PHE A 194 -8.61 10.40 0.35
N LEU A 195 -7.73 11.42 0.30
CA LEU A 195 -7.67 12.46 1.31
C LEU A 195 -8.85 13.43 1.17
N TYR A 196 -9.08 13.94 -0.03
CA TYR A 196 -10.14 14.93 -0.27
C TYR A 196 -11.55 14.41 0.05
N GLY A 197 -11.78 13.10 -0.08
CA GLY A 197 -13.06 12.48 0.29
C GLY A 197 -13.32 12.41 1.80
N ALA A 198 -12.29 12.60 2.63
CA ALA A 198 -12.37 12.49 4.09
C ALA A 198 -12.21 13.83 4.83
N GLU A 199 -11.69 14.87 4.15
CA GLU A 199 -11.26 16.11 4.77
C GLU A 199 -12.07 17.33 4.29
N THR A 200 -12.19 18.33 5.17
CA THR A 200 -12.70 19.66 4.81
C THR A 200 -11.57 20.57 4.36
N ASP A 201 -11.89 21.68 3.66
CA ASP A 201 -10.90 22.67 3.21
C ASP A 201 -10.06 23.21 4.37
N ASP A 202 -10.66 23.44 5.54
CA ASP A 202 -9.95 23.95 6.71
C ASP A 202 -8.97 22.92 7.29
N THR A 203 -9.35 21.63 7.29
CA THR A 203 -8.43 20.57 7.68
C THR A 203 -7.33 20.31 6.66
N LEU A 204 -7.60 20.45 5.38
CA LEU A 204 -6.57 20.36 4.33
C LEU A 204 -5.53 21.48 4.51
N LYS A 205 -5.95 22.72 4.80
CA LYS A 205 -5.05 23.83 5.11
C LYS A 205 -4.23 23.57 6.37
N TRP A 206 -4.87 23.03 7.42
CA TRP A 206 -4.18 22.69 8.66
C TRP A 206 -3.14 21.58 8.43
N LEU A 207 -3.49 20.53 7.68
CA LEU A 207 -2.57 19.44 7.31
C LEU A 207 -1.38 19.94 6.50
N ALA A 208 -1.61 20.82 5.52
CA ALA A 208 -0.55 21.44 4.74
C ALA A 208 0.41 22.23 5.65
N GLY A 209 -0.12 23.00 6.60
CA GLY A 209 0.67 23.75 7.58
C GLY A 209 1.51 22.89 8.54
N GLN A 210 1.29 21.57 8.61
CA GLN A 210 2.12 20.67 9.41
C GLN A 210 3.38 20.19 8.66
N THR A 211 3.46 20.39 7.35
CA THR A 211 4.64 20.07 6.56
C THR A 211 5.62 21.26 6.56
N ILE A 212 6.91 20.97 6.31
CA ILE A 212 7.95 22.03 6.26
C ILE A 212 7.70 22.99 5.10
N SER A 213 7.16 22.50 3.98
CA SER A 213 6.86 23.33 2.81
C SER A 213 5.59 24.17 2.95
N GLY A 214 4.71 23.84 3.91
CA GLY A 214 3.37 24.43 4.02
C GLY A 214 2.40 23.90 2.97
N GLU A 215 2.74 22.83 2.24
CA GLU A 215 1.95 22.26 1.16
C GLU A 215 1.62 20.78 1.42
N LEU A 216 0.51 20.30 0.86
CA LEU A 216 0.25 18.87 0.78
C LEU A 216 1.23 18.21 -0.21
N GLY A 217 1.67 16.99 0.09
CA GLY A 217 2.54 16.23 -0.81
C GLY A 217 1.84 15.83 -2.12
N GLU A 218 2.61 15.67 -3.17
CA GLU A 218 2.13 15.06 -4.40
C GLU A 218 2.21 13.52 -4.27
N PRO A 219 1.22 12.76 -4.78
CA PRO A 219 1.30 11.29 -4.75
C PRO A 219 2.58 10.74 -5.37
N ALA A 220 3.13 11.43 -6.37
CA ALA A 220 4.37 11.08 -7.02
C ALA A 220 5.60 11.11 -6.08
N ASP A 221 5.55 11.89 -4.99
CA ASP A 221 6.65 11.98 -4.02
C ASP A 221 6.91 10.67 -3.26
N VAL A 222 5.90 9.78 -3.21
CA VAL A 222 6.00 8.48 -2.53
C VAL A 222 6.60 7.40 -3.44
N VAL A 223 6.49 7.56 -4.76
CA VAL A 223 6.94 6.57 -5.75
C VAL A 223 8.43 6.23 -5.62
N PRO A 224 9.38 7.18 -5.46
CA PRO A 224 10.79 6.85 -5.30
C PRO A 224 11.09 5.95 -4.11
N VAL A 225 10.37 6.11 -3.00
CA VAL A 225 10.54 5.28 -1.80
C VAL A 225 10.00 3.88 -2.03
N MET A 226 8.86 3.74 -2.71
CA MET A 226 8.34 2.42 -3.10
C MET A 226 9.33 1.70 -4.01
N ARG A 227 9.88 2.37 -5.05
CA ARG A 227 10.91 1.80 -5.94
C ARG A 227 12.16 1.38 -5.17
N PHE A 228 12.61 2.22 -4.24
CA PHE A 228 13.75 1.90 -3.37
C PHE A 228 13.50 0.62 -2.57
N LEU A 229 12.34 0.49 -1.90
CA LEU A 229 12.02 -0.70 -1.12
C LEU A 229 11.75 -1.95 -1.98
N ALA A 230 11.33 -1.79 -3.23
CA ALA A 230 11.13 -2.89 -4.18
C ALA A 230 12.45 -3.36 -4.82
N ALA A 231 13.51 -2.56 -4.77
CA ALA A 231 14.77 -2.83 -5.46
C ALA A 231 15.53 -4.04 -4.87
N PRO A 232 16.17 -4.86 -5.70
CA PRO A 232 16.98 -5.99 -5.22
C PRO A 232 18.15 -5.53 -4.33
N GLU A 233 18.72 -4.35 -4.61
CA GLU A 233 19.87 -3.79 -3.93
C GLU A 233 19.58 -3.38 -2.47
N THR A 234 18.32 -3.28 -2.09
CA THR A 234 17.91 -2.88 -0.74
C THR A 234 17.60 -4.05 0.18
N SER A 235 18.17 -5.22 -0.09
CA SER A 235 17.93 -6.47 0.66
C SER A 235 18.27 -6.39 2.16
N TRP A 236 19.04 -5.39 2.58
CA TRP A 236 19.37 -5.14 4.00
C TRP A 236 18.37 -4.19 4.70
N VAL A 237 17.41 -3.64 3.95
CA VAL A 237 16.34 -2.77 4.50
C VAL A 237 15.09 -3.61 4.73
N THR A 238 14.85 -4.02 5.95
CA THR A 238 13.67 -4.81 6.34
C THR A 238 13.17 -4.43 7.75
N ALA A 239 11.91 -4.70 8.04
CA ALA A 239 11.24 -4.36 9.30
C ALA A 239 11.19 -2.85 9.60
N GLN A 240 11.30 -1.99 8.57
CA GLN A 240 11.33 -0.54 8.72
C GLN A 240 9.98 0.09 8.37
N THR A 241 9.71 1.25 8.97
CA THR A 241 8.69 2.19 8.53
C THR A 241 9.38 3.44 8.00
N VAL A 242 9.18 3.73 6.71
CA VAL A 242 9.76 4.92 6.06
C VAL A 242 8.69 6.00 5.96
N TYR A 243 8.90 7.11 6.65
CA TYR A 243 8.00 8.26 6.61
C TYR A 243 8.28 9.13 5.40
N VAL A 244 7.24 9.37 4.58
CA VAL A 244 7.29 10.24 3.38
C VAL A 244 6.23 11.31 3.58
N ASN A 245 6.54 12.34 4.36
CA ASN A 245 5.54 13.22 4.95
C ASN A 245 5.90 14.71 4.95
N GLY A 246 6.90 15.12 4.17
CA GLY A 246 7.31 16.53 4.10
C GLY A 246 7.81 17.10 5.43
N GLY A 247 8.34 16.24 6.32
CA GLY A 247 8.83 16.66 7.64
C GLY A 247 7.74 16.91 8.68
N MET A 248 6.50 16.50 8.41
CA MET A 248 5.36 16.59 9.36
C MET A 248 5.68 15.88 10.68
N ILE A 249 6.44 14.79 10.63
CA ILE A 249 7.08 14.19 11.80
C ILE A 249 8.58 14.20 11.55
N SER A 250 9.26 14.88 12.40
CA SER A 250 10.69 14.69 12.63
C SER A 250 10.81 13.91 13.92
N PRO A 251 11.57 12.81 14.01
CA PRO A 251 11.90 12.23 15.30
C PRO A 251 12.69 13.29 16.05
N ILE A 252 12.01 13.97 16.95
CA ILE A 252 12.65 14.85 17.92
C ILE A 252 12.61 14.13 19.23
N ASN A 253 13.65 14.12 19.65
CA ASN A 253 14.22 14.08 20.96
C ASN A 253 13.41 14.63 22.11
#